data_92c657355f9ad764c93fc980ef12d7b7
#
_entry.id   92c657355f9ad764c93fc980ef12d7b7
#
_cell.length_a   1.000
_cell.length_b   1.000
_cell.length_c   1.000
_cell.angle_alpha   90.00
_cell.angle_beta   90.00
_cell.angle_gamma   90.00
#
_symmetry.space_group_name_H-M   'P 1'
#
loop_
_entity.id
_entity.type
_entity.pdbx_description
1 polymer ?
#
loop_
_entity_poly.entity_id
_entity_poly.type
_entity_poly.pdbx_seq_one_letter_code
_entity_poly.pdbx_strand_id
1 'polypeptide(L)'
;MCRHLGYVGPPVTVGELVVRGPHSLYQQSWAPADMRAGGTINADGFGVAWWRRAEVGVEGAREAVTRYRNAAPIWTDPAVAEVLGQLESRAVLAAVRSATVGMPVERAACAPFVDEHWAFSHNGVVPDWRTTSARVRADLDEIFATPTALAHSAASWPPASDGPASAAQPGAAAESRAGSMPETAGPMFGSVPEAAGPLFGSAEVLLRAEALTDSAALWVLLRGLLGAITPDGPVTSPADALRLLVAAVLRHQPTARLNLLLGNGTELWATTCWHALSVLVADDYTVLSSEPYDADPRWRPIADHQLVVATPGHCTVTALELPVTERVRS
;
A
#
# COMPACT_ATOMS: atom_id res chain seq x y z
N MET A 1 3.72 -18.82 5.89
CA MET A 1 2.99 -17.53 5.64
C MET A 1 3.75 -16.38 6.27
N CYS A 2 3.99 -15.30 5.54
CA CYS A 2 4.62 -14.12 6.09
C CYS A 2 3.74 -13.44 7.17
N ARG A 3 4.34 -12.58 7.99
CA ARG A 3 3.65 -11.65 8.90
C ARG A 3 4.26 -10.28 8.75
N HIS A 4 3.47 -9.25 8.96
CA HIS A 4 3.96 -7.88 8.96
C HIS A 4 3.31 -7.04 10.05
N LEU A 5 3.99 -5.96 10.41
CA LEU A 5 3.56 -4.95 11.37
C LEU A 5 3.94 -3.57 10.83
N GLY A 6 3.04 -2.60 10.95
CA GLY A 6 3.28 -1.18 10.71
C GLY A 6 2.89 -0.35 11.92
N TYR A 7 3.69 0.65 12.25
CA TYR A 7 3.46 1.60 13.34
C TYR A 7 3.64 3.03 12.83
N VAL A 8 2.78 3.92 13.25
CA VAL A 8 2.94 5.38 13.12
C VAL A 8 2.48 6.07 14.41
N GLY A 9 3.30 7.01 14.92
CA GLY A 9 3.01 7.68 16.18
C GLY A 9 4.19 8.44 16.76
N PRO A 10 4.23 8.69 18.09
CA PRO A 10 5.39 9.20 18.78
C PRO A 10 6.62 8.32 18.57
N PRO A 11 7.83 8.84 18.78
CA PRO A 11 9.04 8.01 18.70
C PRO A 11 8.96 6.80 19.63
N VAL A 12 9.30 5.64 19.09
CA VAL A 12 9.34 4.35 19.79
C VAL A 12 10.62 3.62 19.41
N THR A 13 11.11 2.80 20.31
CA THR A 13 12.27 1.95 20.05
C THR A 13 11.90 0.90 18.99
N VAL A 14 12.63 0.88 17.88
CA VAL A 14 12.35 0.01 16.72
C VAL A 14 12.36 -1.48 17.11
N GLY A 15 13.36 -1.91 17.89
CA GLY A 15 13.46 -3.28 18.38
C GLY A 15 12.32 -3.68 19.29
N GLU A 16 11.87 -2.76 20.16
CA GLU A 16 10.74 -3.02 21.06
C GLU A 16 9.47 -3.38 20.30
N LEU A 17 9.13 -2.67 19.22
CA LEU A 17 7.96 -2.98 18.43
C LEU A 17 7.98 -4.40 17.84
N VAL A 18 9.16 -4.90 17.52
CA VAL A 18 9.32 -6.24 16.94
C VAL A 18 9.16 -7.35 17.99
N VAL A 19 9.56 -7.07 19.25
CA VAL A 19 9.55 -8.06 20.36
C VAL A 19 8.45 -7.80 21.40
N ARG A 20 7.65 -6.74 21.27
CA ARG A 20 6.62 -6.35 22.23
C ARG A 20 5.52 -7.39 22.34
N GLY A 21 5.17 -7.73 23.58
CA GLY A 21 4.04 -8.57 23.94
C GLY A 21 4.24 -10.07 23.72
N PRO A 22 3.32 -10.88 24.25
CA PRO A 22 3.42 -12.34 24.20
C PRO A 22 3.21 -12.92 22.80
N HIS A 23 2.65 -12.15 21.85
CA HIS A 23 2.46 -12.52 20.44
C HIS A 23 3.14 -11.53 19.49
N SER A 24 4.31 -11.01 19.91
CA SER A 24 5.13 -10.12 19.09
C SER A 24 5.41 -10.71 17.69
N LEU A 25 5.80 -9.83 16.75
CA LEU A 25 6.23 -10.30 15.43
C LEU A 25 7.36 -11.34 15.53
N TYR A 26 8.24 -11.16 16.51
CA TYR A 26 9.26 -12.14 16.88
C TYR A 26 8.63 -13.49 17.25
N GLN A 27 7.63 -13.53 18.14
CA GLN A 27 6.91 -14.75 18.53
C GLN A 27 6.13 -15.35 17.36
N GLN A 28 5.44 -14.55 16.56
CA GLN A 28 4.69 -14.98 15.37
C GLN A 28 5.58 -15.66 14.32
N SER A 29 6.90 -15.49 14.38
CA SER A 29 7.81 -16.14 13.46
C SER A 29 7.88 -17.65 13.64
N TRP A 30 7.63 -18.20 14.84
CA TRP A 30 7.59 -19.63 15.09
C TRP A 30 6.28 -20.16 15.73
N ALA A 31 5.47 -19.29 16.30
CA ALA A 31 4.21 -19.65 16.94
C ALA A 31 3.08 -18.66 16.58
N PRO A 32 2.75 -18.49 15.30
CA PRO A 32 1.62 -17.67 14.87
C PRO A 32 0.31 -18.30 15.37
N ALA A 33 -0.66 -17.46 15.74
CA ALA A 33 -1.98 -17.90 16.18
C ALA A 33 -2.94 -18.15 15.00
N ASP A 34 -2.85 -17.33 13.93
CA ASP A 34 -3.66 -17.49 12.70
C ASP A 34 -2.84 -18.17 11.60
N MET A 35 -3.14 -19.43 11.35
CA MET A 35 -2.40 -20.30 10.42
C MET A 35 -3.24 -20.69 9.20
N ARG A 36 -3.83 -19.72 8.51
CA ARG A 36 -4.56 -19.98 7.25
C ARG A 36 -3.64 -20.59 6.20
N ALA A 37 -4.12 -21.64 5.51
CA ALA A 37 -3.42 -22.39 4.46
C ALA A 37 -2.16 -23.17 4.91
N GLY A 38 -2.02 -23.52 6.19
CA GLY A 38 -0.91 -24.34 6.69
C GLY A 38 0.43 -23.61 6.66
N GLY A 39 1.34 -23.91 7.47
CA GLY A 39 2.63 -23.25 7.59
C GLY A 39 2.80 -22.69 8.99
N THR A 40 3.76 -23.25 9.72
CA THR A 40 3.91 -23.03 11.15
C THR A 40 5.06 -22.08 11.49
N ILE A 41 6.00 -21.88 10.57
CA ILE A 41 7.26 -21.19 10.85
C ILE A 41 7.57 -20.17 9.76
N ASN A 42 7.96 -18.96 10.14
CA ASN A 42 8.43 -17.90 9.26
C ASN A 42 9.94 -17.72 9.46
N ALA A 43 10.70 -18.71 8.98
CA ALA A 43 12.14 -18.85 9.23
C ALA A 43 13.02 -18.42 8.05
N ASP A 44 12.42 -17.95 6.94
CA ASP A 44 13.13 -17.67 5.69
C ASP A 44 13.52 -16.20 5.57
N GLY A 45 13.73 -15.55 6.71
CA GLY A 45 14.21 -14.20 6.85
C GLY A 45 13.20 -13.23 7.46
N PHE A 46 13.71 -12.03 7.72
CA PHE A 46 12.95 -10.91 8.25
C PHE A 46 13.56 -9.59 7.80
N GLY A 47 12.83 -8.52 8.08
CA GLY A 47 13.36 -7.18 7.93
C GLY A 47 12.53 -6.16 8.69
N VAL A 48 13.18 -5.03 8.94
CA VAL A 48 12.61 -3.86 9.61
C VAL A 48 13.03 -2.62 8.85
N ALA A 49 12.07 -1.74 8.55
CA ALA A 49 12.31 -0.41 8.03
C ALA A 49 11.84 0.61 9.07
N TRP A 50 12.56 1.71 9.15
CA TRP A 50 12.26 2.84 10.01
C TRP A 50 12.62 4.15 9.32
N TRP A 51 11.92 5.23 9.68
CA TRP A 51 12.16 6.53 9.09
C TRP A 51 13.05 7.37 10.03
N ARG A 52 14.10 7.93 9.45
CA ARG A 52 15.01 8.84 10.14
C ARG A 52 14.51 10.26 9.96
N ARG A 53 14.60 11.04 11.03
CA ARG A 53 14.30 12.46 10.98
C ARG A 53 15.03 13.13 9.81
N ALA A 54 14.31 13.95 9.06
CA ALA A 54 14.94 14.83 8.08
C ALA A 54 15.98 15.72 8.80
N GLU A 55 17.10 15.98 8.12
CA GLU A 55 18.11 16.87 8.68
C GLU A 55 17.52 18.26 8.91
N VAL A 56 17.79 18.83 10.09
CA VAL A 56 17.28 20.15 10.48
C VAL A 56 17.92 21.20 9.56
N GLY A 57 17.09 21.97 8.86
CA GLY A 57 17.53 23.09 8.00
C GLY A 57 17.37 22.88 6.50
N VAL A 58 16.88 21.74 6.05
CA VAL A 58 16.54 21.51 4.64
C VAL A 58 15.02 21.64 4.50
N GLU A 59 14.56 22.78 3.98
CA GLU A 59 13.13 23.02 3.72
C GLU A 59 12.60 22.02 2.68
N GLY A 60 11.54 21.29 3.02
CA GLY A 60 10.96 20.25 2.15
C GLY A 60 11.63 18.88 2.23
N ALA A 61 12.63 18.67 3.10
CA ALA A 61 13.25 17.36 3.28
C ALA A 61 12.25 16.35 3.84
N ARG A 62 11.95 15.31 3.08
CA ARG A 62 11.18 14.16 3.54
C ARG A 62 12.05 13.28 4.44
N GLU A 63 11.43 12.62 5.40
CA GLU A 63 12.11 11.62 6.22
C GLU A 63 12.61 10.47 5.33
N ALA A 64 13.91 10.17 5.42
CA ALA A 64 14.50 9.07 4.65
C ALA A 64 14.23 7.74 5.35
N VAL A 65 13.78 6.75 4.59
CA VAL A 65 13.63 5.40 5.11
C VAL A 65 14.97 4.67 5.13
N THR A 66 15.21 3.93 6.19
CA THR A 66 16.36 3.03 6.35
C THR A 66 15.81 1.64 6.69
N ARG A 67 16.53 0.58 6.32
CA ARG A 67 16.11 -0.79 6.62
C ARG A 67 17.26 -1.68 7.05
N TYR A 68 16.92 -2.69 7.85
CA TYR A 68 17.73 -3.86 8.13
C TYR A 68 17.01 -5.10 7.65
N ARG A 69 17.72 -6.06 7.01
CA ARG A 69 17.17 -7.33 6.54
C ARG A 69 18.19 -8.45 6.72
N ASN A 70 17.69 -9.62 7.09
CA ASN A 70 18.47 -10.85 7.17
C ASN A 70 17.66 -12.04 6.60
N ALA A 71 18.33 -12.95 5.90
CA ALA A 71 17.71 -14.18 5.40
C ALA A 71 17.60 -15.27 6.47
N ALA A 72 18.28 -15.10 7.61
CA ALA A 72 18.17 -15.99 8.76
C ALA A 72 16.86 -15.75 9.54
N PRO A 73 16.41 -16.75 10.32
CA PRO A 73 15.29 -16.57 11.24
C PRO A 73 15.55 -15.42 12.22
N ILE A 74 14.51 -14.62 12.50
CA ILE A 74 14.63 -13.43 13.37
C ILE A 74 15.18 -13.74 14.75
N TRP A 75 14.89 -14.94 15.31
CA TRP A 75 15.34 -15.35 16.64
C TRP A 75 16.83 -15.77 16.70
N THR A 76 17.50 -15.86 15.57
CA THR A 76 18.93 -16.18 15.49
C THR A 76 19.80 -14.94 15.28
N ASP A 77 19.18 -13.78 15.08
CA ASP A 77 19.91 -12.55 14.74
C ASP A 77 20.10 -11.66 15.97
N PRO A 78 21.33 -11.50 16.47
CA PRO A 78 21.61 -10.66 17.64
C PRO A 78 21.29 -9.18 17.41
N ALA A 79 21.28 -8.71 16.15
CA ALA A 79 20.95 -7.32 15.85
C ALA A 79 19.53 -6.93 16.31
N VAL A 80 18.61 -7.87 16.46
CA VAL A 80 17.25 -7.61 16.96
C VAL A 80 17.30 -7.05 18.38
N ALA A 81 18.11 -7.63 19.26
CA ALA A 81 18.24 -7.17 20.63
C ALA A 81 19.30 -6.07 20.81
N GLU A 82 20.43 -6.19 20.09
CA GLU A 82 21.60 -5.35 20.35
C GLU A 82 21.62 -4.07 19.53
N VAL A 83 21.04 -4.07 18.30
CA VAL A 83 21.09 -2.92 17.39
C VAL A 83 19.73 -2.25 17.27
N LEU A 84 18.69 -3.00 16.93
CA LEU A 84 17.35 -2.40 16.71
C LEU A 84 16.79 -1.80 18.01
N GLY A 85 17.20 -2.32 19.17
CA GLY A 85 16.89 -1.76 20.50
C GLY A 85 17.50 -0.38 20.78
N GLN A 86 18.47 0.07 19.99
CA GLN A 86 19.11 1.39 20.12
C GLN A 86 18.54 2.44 19.18
N LEU A 87 17.66 2.05 18.28
CA LEU A 87 17.09 2.92 17.25
C LEU A 87 15.70 3.39 17.66
N GLU A 88 15.42 4.67 17.45
CA GLU A 88 14.11 5.26 17.64
C GLU A 88 13.53 5.78 16.33
N SER A 89 12.22 5.61 16.15
CA SER A 89 11.50 6.13 14.99
C SER A 89 10.04 6.43 15.31
N ARG A 90 9.46 7.36 14.55
CA ARG A 90 8.02 7.66 14.59
C ARG A 90 7.21 6.73 13.71
N ALA A 91 7.86 6.02 12.82
CA ALA A 91 7.22 5.04 11.96
C ALA A 91 8.14 3.83 11.77
N VAL A 92 7.54 2.65 11.82
CA VAL A 92 8.23 1.37 11.64
C VAL A 92 7.38 0.46 10.78
N LEU A 93 8.01 -0.25 9.85
CA LEU A 93 7.40 -1.35 9.11
C LEU A 93 8.31 -2.57 9.22
N ALA A 94 7.78 -3.66 9.75
CA ALA A 94 8.52 -4.90 9.97
C ALA A 94 7.82 -6.10 9.34
N ALA A 95 8.59 -7.10 8.94
CA ALA A 95 8.06 -8.34 8.37
C ALA A 95 8.92 -9.54 8.70
N VAL A 96 8.28 -10.69 8.91
CA VAL A 96 8.92 -12.02 8.95
C VAL A 96 8.42 -12.85 7.77
N ARG A 97 9.30 -13.69 7.24
CA ARG A 97 9.09 -14.37 5.96
C ARG A 97 9.03 -15.88 6.11
N SER A 98 8.07 -16.46 5.37
CA SER A 98 8.07 -17.86 4.98
C SER A 98 8.06 -17.92 3.46
N ALA A 99 9.11 -18.41 2.85
CA ALA A 99 9.23 -18.51 1.41
C ALA A 99 8.29 -19.57 0.85
N THR A 100 7.60 -19.25 -0.23
CA THR A 100 6.87 -20.25 -1.01
C THR A 100 7.88 -21.19 -1.67
N VAL A 101 7.55 -22.46 -1.77
CA VAL A 101 8.41 -23.47 -2.42
C VAL A 101 8.86 -22.98 -3.80
N GLY A 102 10.16 -23.01 -4.06
CA GLY A 102 10.77 -22.52 -5.30
C GLY A 102 11.13 -21.05 -5.31
N MET A 103 10.82 -20.29 -4.26
CA MET A 103 11.27 -18.90 -4.08
C MET A 103 12.66 -18.86 -3.42
N PRO A 104 13.52 -17.88 -3.77
CA PRO A 104 14.84 -17.74 -3.16
C PRO A 104 14.73 -17.44 -1.66
N VAL A 105 15.61 -18.05 -0.85
CA VAL A 105 15.83 -17.69 0.56
C VAL A 105 17.11 -16.87 0.61
N GLU A 106 16.95 -15.55 0.48
CA GLU A 106 18.04 -14.59 0.42
C GLU A 106 17.62 -13.26 1.00
N ARG A 107 18.58 -12.43 1.42
CA ARG A 107 18.35 -11.13 2.03
C ARG A 107 17.55 -10.18 1.12
N ALA A 108 17.80 -10.21 -0.19
CA ALA A 108 17.11 -9.38 -1.16
C ALA A 108 15.61 -9.69 -1.26
N ALA A 109 15.21 -10.94 -0.96
CA ALA A 109 13.82 -11.38 -0.96
C ALA A 109 13.04 -11.04 0.33
N CYS A 110 13.70 -10.53 1.37
CA CYS A 110 13.06 -10.17 2.63
C CYS A 110 12.43 -8.77 2.53
N ALA A 111 11.14 -8.65 2.86
CA ALA A 111 10.51 -7.35 3.09
C ALA A 111 11.02 -6.74 4.41
N PRO A 112 10.96 -5.41 4.58
CA PRO A 112 10.41 -4.39 3.68
C PRO A 112 11.29 -4.08 2.48
N PHE A 113 10.63 -3.87 1.33
CA PHE A 113 11.25 -3.23 0.17
C PHE A 113 11.15 -1.72 0.35
N VAL A 114 12.17 -0.97 -0.01
CA VAL A 114 12.19 0.49 0.21
C VAL A 114 12.64 1.24 -1.03
N ASP A 115 12.14 2.46 -1.16
CA ASP A 115 12.57 3.43 -2.16
C ASP A 115 12.25 4.84 -1.66
N GLU A 116 13.26 5.73 -1.71
CA GLU A 116 13.18 7.09 -1.20
C GLU A 116 12.63 7.16 0.23
N HIS A 117 11.33 7.41 0.39
CA HIS A 117 10.62 7.49 1.66
C HIS A 117 9.55 6.41 1.84
N TRP A 118 9.42 5.49 0.89
CA TRP A 118 8.44 4.41 0.93
C TRP A 118 9.02 3.11 1.46
N ALA A 119 8.24 2.41 2.25
CA ALA A 119 8.50 1.01 2.62
C ALA A 119 7.28 0.14 2.34
N PHE A 120 7.52 -1.07 1.84
CA PHE A 120 6.47 -2.00 1.39
C PHE A 120 6.70 -3.42 1.89
N SER A 121 5.62 -4.08 2.26
CA SER A 121 5.58 -5.51 2.60
C SER A 121 4.37 -6.18 1.97
N HIS A 122 4.52 -7.43 1.55
CA HIS A 122 3.47 -8.30 1.06
C HIS A 122 3.40 -9.57 1.91
N ASN A 123 2.26 -9.80 2.54
CA ASN A 123 1.91 -11.07 3.17
C ASN A 123 0.89 -11.80 2.29
N GLY A 124 1.36 -12.73 1.50
CA GLY A 124 0.52 -13.40 0.53
C GLY A 124 1.29 -14.24 -0.48
N VAL A 125 0.65 -14.50 -1.61
CA VAL A 125 1.25 -15.16 -2.78
C VAL A 125 0.49 -14.79 -4.03
N VAL A 126 1.20 -14.55 -5.11
CA VAL A 126 0.65 -14.42 -6.46
C VAL A 126 1.06 -15.68 -7.25
N PRO A 127 0.14 -16.63 -7.50
CA PRO A 127 0.43 -17.77 -8.36
C PRO A 127 0.91 -17.30 -9.75
N ASP A 128 1.81 -18.03 -10.37
CA ASP A 128 2.38 -17.70 -11.68
C ASP A 128 2.82 -16.24 -11.81
N TRP A 129 3.40 -15.71 -10.75
CA TRP A 129 3.68 -14.27 -10.59
C TRP A 129 4.48 -13.66 -11.76
N ARG A 130 5.36 -14.43 -12.43
CA ARG A 130 6.13 -13.92 -13.58
C ARG A 130 5.23 -13.53 -14.74
N THR A 131 4.32 -14.43 -15.12
CA THR A 131 3.33 -14.18 -16.18
C THR A 131 2.31 -13.14 -15.73
N THR A 132 1.82 -13.26 -14.49
CA THR A 132 0.85 -12.34 -13.92
C THR A 132 1.39 -10.92 -13.88
N SER A 133 2.60 -10.69 -13.37
CA SER A 133 3.19 -9.35 -13.29
C SER A 133 3.40 -8.70 -14.68
N ALA A 134 3.74 -9.52 -15.69
CA ALA A 134 3.87 -9.00 -17.06
C ALA A 134 2.52 -8.54 -17.64
N ARG A 135 1.44 -9.27 -17.36
CA ARG A 135 0.07 -8.91 -17.77
C ARG A 135 -0.44 -7.69 -17.01
N VAL A 136 -0.26 -7.68 -15.69
CA VAL A 136 -0.61 -6.52 -14.84
C VAL A 136 0.07 -5.26 -15.32
N ARG A 137 1.37 -5.33 -15.61
CA ARG A 137 2.11 -4.20 -16.19
C ARG A 137 1.46 -3.70 -17.49
N ALA A 138 1.08 -4.61 -18.39
CA ALA A 138 0.45 -4.25 -19.65
C ALA A 138 -0.90 -3.55 -19.44
N ASP A 139 -1.75 -4.08 -18.55
CA ASP A 139 -3.03 -3.45 -18.19
C ASP A 139 -2.83 -2.04 -17.61
N LEU A 140 -1.83 -1.87 -16.74
CA LEU A 140 -1.50 -0.57 -16.16
C LEU A 140 -1.00 0.42 -17.22
N ASP A 141 -0.16 -0.03 -18.14
CA ASP A 141 0.28 0.81 -19.27
C ASP A 141 -0.90 1.27 -20.15
N GLU A 142 -1.88 0.39 -20.41
CA GLU A 142 -3.08 0.73 -21.16
C GLU A 142 -3.92 1.80 -20.44
N ILE A 143 -4.11 1.67 -19.13
CA ILE A 143 -4.83 2.65 -18.30
C ILE A 143 -4.18 4.04 -18.38
N PHE A 144 -2.85 4.11 -18.31
CA PHE A 144 -2.13 5.39 -18.36
C PHE A 144 -2.00 5.97 -19.77
N ALA A 145 -1.99 5.12 -20.81
CA ALA A 145 -1.96 5.57 -22.20
C ALA A 145 -3.33 6.09 -22.69
N THR A 146 -4.44 5.72 -22.05
CA THR A 146 -5.80 6.04 -22.49
C THR A 146 -6.59 6.76 -21.38
N PRO A 147 -6.39 8.08 -21.17
CA PRO A 147 -7.08 8.84 -20.12
C PRO A 147 -8.61 8.75 -20.15
N THR A 148 -9.20 8.47 -21.33
CA THR A 148 -10.65 8.36 -21.55
C THR A 148 -11.25 7.06 -20.99
N ALA A 149 -10.47 6.00 -20.81
CA ALA A 149 -10.97 4.71 -20.33
C ALA A 149 -11.46 4.75 -18.87
N LEU A 150 -10.89 5.66 -18.06
CA LEU A 150 -11.29 5.84 -16.65
C LEU A 150 -12.59 6.61 -16.48
N ALA A 151 -12.92 7.52 -17.41
CA ALA A 151 -14.22 8.21 -17.40
C ALA A 151 -15.39 7.24 -17.55
N HIS A 152 -15.19 6.13 -18.27
CA HIS A 152 -16.20 5.09 -18.45
C HIS A 152 -16.25 4.10 -17.28
N SER A 153 -15.13 3.82 -16.64
CA SER A 153 -15.07 2.98 -15.43
C SER A 153 -15.65 3.70 -14.19
N ALA A 154 -15.45 5.01 -14.09
CA ALA A 154 -16.03 5.83 -13.01
C ALA A 154 -17.54 6.07 -13.20
N ALA A 155 -18.04 6.07 -14.45
CA ALA A 155 -19.46 6.26 -14.76
C ALA A 155 -20.32 5.04 -14.42
N SER A 156 -19.74 3.87 -14.17
CA SER A 156 -20.47 2.67 -13.71
C SER A 156 -20.59 2.57 -12.17
N TRP A 157 -20.14 3.59 -11.44
CA TRP A 157 -20.19 3.68 -9.99
C TRP A 157 -21.50 4.36 -9.55
N PRO A 158 -22.37 3.75 -8.74
CA PRO A 158 -23.56 4.44 -8.23
C PRO A 158 -23.13 5.58 -7.29
N PRO A 159 -23.75 6.76 -7.41
CA PRO A 159 -23.45 7.88 -6.49
C PRO A 159 -23.83 7.51 -5.06
N ALA A 160 -23.00 7.92 -4.10
CA ALA A 160 -23.28 7.80 -2.68
C ALA A 160 -24.64 8.45 -2.39
N SER A 161 -25.53 7.76 -1.68
CA SER A 161 -26.86 8.26 -1.30
C SER A 161 -26.73 9.40 -0.31
N ASP A 162 -27.05 10.60 -0.75
CA ASP A 162 -27.18 11.77 0.11
C ASP A 162 -28.35 11.60 1.08
N GLY A 163 -28.08 11.83 2.37
CA GLY A 163 -29.09 11.99 3.40
C GLY A 163 -29.87 13.29 3.22
N PRO A 164 -31.06 13.45 3.87
CA PRO A 164 -32.10 14.38 3.43
C PRO A 164 -31.73 15.86 3.58
N ALA A 165 -31.92 16.61 2.49
CA ALA A 165 -31.80 18.06 2.43
C ALA A 165 -32.98 18.76 3.13
N SER A 166 -32.67 19.75 3.97
CA SER A 166 -33.60 20.69 4.54
C SER A 166 -33.87 21.84 3.56
N ALA A 167 -35.15 22.12 3.32
CA ALA A 167 -35.61 23.11 2.40
C ALA A 167 -35.58 24.53 2.99
N ALA A 168 -35.21 25.54 2.19
CA ALA A 168 -35.72 26.92 2.30
C ALA A 168 -35.61 27.67 0.96
N GLN A 169 -36.69 28.27 0.55
CA GLN A 169 -36.94 29.04 -0.67
C GLN A 169 -36.81 30.58 -0.44
N PRO A 170 -37.23 31.46 -1.37
CA PRO A 170 -36.36 32.18 -2.34
C PRO A 170 -36.46 33.73 -2.21
N GLY A 171 -35.66 34.48 -2.96
CA GLY A 171 -35.76 35.94 -3.02
C GLY A 171 -35.01 36.62 -4.16
N ALA A 172 -35.77 36.97 -5.20
CA ALA A 172 -35.81 38.18 -6.08
C ALA A 172 -34.54 38.86 -6.65
N ALA A 173 -34.47 38.83 -7.96
CA ALA A 173 -34.40 39.87 -9.03
C ALA A 173 -33.64 41.18 -8.81
N ALA A 174 -32.77 41.56 -9.77
CA ALA A 174 -32.85 42.74 -10.63
C ALA A 174 -31.62 42.97 -11.52
N GLU A 175 -31.86 43.02 -12.81
CA GLU A 175 -31.52 43.96 -13.88
C GLU A 175 -30.11 44.47 -14.15
N SER A 176 -29.68 44.13 -15.36
CA SER A 176 -29.28 45.00 -16.49
C SER A 176 -28.17 46.05 -16.33
N ARG A 177 -27.11 45.89 -17.11
CA ARG A 177 -26.67 46.90 -18.10
C ARG A 177 -25.60 46.34 -19.08
N ALA A 178 -25.88 46.69 -20.35
CA ALA A 178 -25.03 46.41 -21.50
C ALA A 178 -23.78 47.30 -21.55
N GLY A 179 -22.70 46.83 -22.12
CA GLY A 179 -21.50 47.60 -22.44
C GLY A 179 -20.57 46.85 -23.37
N SER A 180 -20.69 47.13 -24.68
CA SER A 180 -19.72 47.11 -25.78
C SER A 180 -18.56 46.11 -25.78
N MET A 181 -18.51 45.32 -26.89
CA MET A 181 -17.33 44.63 -27.43
C MET A 181 -16.25 45.63 -27.91
N PRO A 182 -14.99 45.15 -27.93
CA PRO A 182 -14.32 45.05 -29.22
C PRO A 182 -13.61 43.73 -29.48
N GLU A 183 -13.79 43.26 -30.69
CA GLU A 183 -12.84 42.87 -31.73
C GLU A 183 -11.85 41.71 -31.46
N THR A 184 -12.11 40.60 -32.18
CA THR A 184 -11.21 39.63 -32.85
C THR A 184 -9.83 39.38 -32.24
N ALA A 185 -9.74 38.26 -31.54
CA ALA A 185 -8.54 37.42 -31.53
C ALA A 185 -8.90 36.02 -32.06
N GLY A 186 -8.12 35.55 -33.04
CA GLY A 186 -8.33 34.30 -33.75
C GLY A 186 -8.27 33.05 -32.83
N PRO A 187 -8.69 31.87 -33.33
CA PRO A 187 -8.75 30.68 -32.51
C PRO A 187 -7.34 30.28 -32.07
N MET A 188 -7.05 30.47 -30.81
CA MET A 188 -5.95 29.76 -30.17
C MET A 188 -6.33 28.28 -30.16
N PHE A 189 -5.72 27.53 -31.03
CA PHE A 189 -5.70 26.06 -30.91
C PHE A 189 -5.16 25.75 -29.53
N GLY A 190 -6.04 25.42 -28.60
CA GLY A 190 -5.67 24.81 -27.34
C GLY A 190 -4.85 23.57 -27.68
N SER A 191 -3.61 23.52 -27.22
CA SER A 191 -2.77 22.33 -27.29
C SER A 191 -3.58 21.19 -26.65
N VAL A 192 -3.96 20.19 -27.48
CA VAL A 192 -4.45 18.90 -27.01
C VAL A 192 -3.39 18.41 -26.05
N PRO A 193 -3.71 18.07 -24.80
CA PRO A 193 -2.72 17.52 -23.89
C PRO A 193 -2.11 16.29 -24.57
N GLU A 194 -0.81 16.32 -24.75
CA GLU A 194 -0.03 15.20 -25.31
C GLU A 194 -0.40 13.96 -24.50
N ALA A 195 -0.88 12.92 -25.19
CA ALA A 195 -1.30 11.68 -24.53
C ALA A 195 -0.14 11.18 -23.67
N ALA A 196 -0.35 11.08 -22.37
CA ALA A 196 0.64 10.52 -21.47
C ALA A 196 1.03 9.13 -21.99
N GLY A 197 2.33 8.89 -22.21
CA GLY A 197 2.82 7.61 -22.69
C GLY A 197 2.58 6.49 -21.66
N PRO A 198 2.89 5.24 -22.02
CA PRO A 198 2.71 4.10 -21.12
C PRO A 198 3.56 4.29 -19.84
N LEU A 199 3.01 3.92 -18.68
CA LEU A 199 3.65 4.12 -17.38
C LEU A 199 4.98 3.37 -17.24
N PHE A 200 5.06 2.15 -17.74
CA PHE A 200 6.22 1.28 -17.64
C PHE A 200 6.94 1.06 -18.98
N GLY A 201 6.22 1.17 -20.09
CA GLY A 201 6.70 1.00 -21.46
C GLY A 201 7.08 -0.44 -21.80
N SER A 202 8.04 -1.04 -21.09
CA SER A 202 8.60 -2.35 -21.39
C SER A 202 8.50 -3.30 -20.21
N ALA A 203 8.44 -4.63 -20.48
CA ALA A 203 8.49 -5.66 -19.46
C ALA A 203 9.85 -5.70 -18.71
N GLU A 204 10.89 -5.08 -19.27
CA GLU A 204 12.21 -4.98 -18.65
C GLU A 204 12.19 -4.23 -17.31
N VAL A 205 11.16 -3.39 -17.06
CA VAL A 205 11.01 -2.73 -15.77
C VAL A 205 10.95 -3.74 -14.61
N LEU A 206 10.40 -4.94 -14.84
CA LEU A 206 10.32 -6.00 -13.83
C LEU A 206 11.71 -6.57 -13.46
N LEU A 207 12.73 -6.37 -14.29
CA LEU A 207 14.12 -6.72 -13.97
C LEU A 207 14.73 -5.83 -12.87
N ARG A 208 14.07 -4.73 -12.51
CA ARG A 208 14.44 -3.86 -11.38
C ARG A 208 14.02 -4.44 -10.02
N ALA A 209 13.33 -5.58 -10.01
CA ALA A 209 12.97 -6.27 -8.78
C ALA A 209 14.23 -6.72 -8.04
N GLU A 210 14.32 -6.42 -6.73
CA GLU A 210 15.48 -6.74 -5.90
C GLU A 210 15.72 -8.25 -5.76
N ALA A 211 14.67 -9.07 -5.96
CA ALA A 211 14.71 -10.52 -5.90
C ALA A 211 13.67 -11.13 -6.86
N LEU A 212 13.87 -12.39 -7.22
CA LEU A 212 12.95 -13.13 -8.08
C LEU A 212 11.74 -13.67 -7.29
N THR A 213 10.94 -12.75 -6.75
CA THR A 213 9.74 -13.05 -5.96
C THR A 213 8.56 -12.21 -6.44
N ASP A 214 7.35 -12.72 -6.17
CA ASP A 214 6.09 -11.97 -6.38
C ASP A 214 6.07 -10.64 -5.63
N SER A 215 6.49 -10.64 -4.36
CA SER A 215 6.55 -9.43 -3.52
C SER A 215 7.47 -8.35 -4.11
N ALA A 216 8.64 -8.72 -4.63
CA ALA A 216 9.56 -7.78 -5.26
C ALA A 216 9.02 -7.26 -6.60
N ALA A 217 8.33 -8.11 -7.38
CA ALA A 217 7.67 -7.69 -8.61
C ALA A 217 6.50 -6.73 -8.34
N LEU A 218 5.65 -7.04 -7.34
CA LEU A 218 4.57 -6.14 -6.89
C LEU A 218 5.12 -4.78 -6.44
N TRP A 219 6.28 -4.77 -5.76
CA TRP A 219 6.93 -3.53 -5.35
C TRP A 219 7.35 -2.67 -6.55
N VAL A 220 7.91 -3.26 -7.59
CA VAL A 220 8.27 -2.53 -8.81
C VAL A 220 7.05 -1.87 -9.45
N LEU A 221 5.93 -2.60 -9.55
CA LEU A 221 4.68 -2.08 -10.11
C LEU A 221 4.08 -0.98 -9.23
N LEU A 222 4.04 -1.19 -7.91
CA LEU A 222 3.53 -0.20 -6.97
C LEU A 222 4.34 1.09 -7.00
N ARG A 223 5.67 1.01 -7.05
CA ARG A 223 6.54 2.19 -7.17
C ARG A 223 6.22 3.02 -8.40
N GLY A 224 5.99 2.38 -9.55
CA GLY A 224 5.57 3.07 -10.76
C GLY A 224 4.26 3.84 -10.55
N LEU A 225 3.27 3.19 -9.93
CA LEU A 225 1.98 3.82 -9.60
C LEU A 225 2.14 4.98 -8.60
N LEU A 226 2.96 4.82 -7.57
CA LEU A 226 3.24 5.88 -6.59
C LEU A 226 3.93 7.09 -7.23
N GLY A 227 4.83 6.85 -8.19
CA GLY A 227 5.51 7.91 -8.95
C GLY A 227 4.60 8.62 -9.97
N ALA A 228 3.47 8.02 -10.30
CA ALA A 228 2.49 8.55 -11.25
C ALA A 228 1.28 9.24 -10.58
N ILE A 229 1.32 9.44 -9.26
CA ILE A 229 0.25 10.12 -8.53
C ILE A 229 0.19 11.59 -8.99
N THR A 230 -0.97 11.98 -9.56
CA THR A 230 -1.27 13.36 -9.95
C THR A 230 -2.72 13.68 -9.62
N PRO A 231 -3.10 14.97 -9.39
CA PRO A 231 -4.47 15.34 -9.02
C PRO A 231 -5.52 14.89 -10.05
N ASP A 232 -5.17 14.93 -11.33
CA ASP A 232 -6.09 14.66 -12.45
C ASP A 232 -5.78 13.33 -13.16
N GLY A 233 -4.89 12.51 -12.59
CA GLY A 233 -4.44 11.25 -13.19
C GLY A 233 -5.30 10.04 -12.82
N PRO A 234 -4.97 8.88 -13.38
CA PRO A 234 -5.60 7.60 -13.03
C PRO A 234 -5.38 7.20 -11.57
N VAL A 235 -4.36 7.72 -10.93
CA VAL A 235 -4.01 7.49 -9.54
C VAL A 235 -3.81 8.85 -8.87
N THR A 236 -4.62 9.14 -7.87
CA THR A 236 -4.62 10.43 -7.15
C THR A 236 -4.05 10.32 -5.73
N SER A 237 -3.92 9.09 -5.22
CA SER A 237 -3.45 8.82 -3.86
C SER A 237 -2.73 7.47 -3.76
N PRO A 238 -1.93 7.23 -2.70
CA PRO A 238 -1.36 5.91 -2.42
C PRO A 238 -2.44 4.83 -2.22
N ALA A 239 -3.61 5.21 -1.72
CA ALA A 239 -4.76 4.34 -1.59
C ALA A 239 -5.26 3.84 -2.96
N ASP A 240 -5.33 4.74 -3.95
CA ASP A 240 -5.72 4.40 -5.33
C ASP A 240 -4.68 3.54 -6.01
N ALA A 241 -3.39 3.80 -5.76
CA ALA A 241 -2.30 2.97 -6.26
C ALA A 241 -2.43 1.51 -5.78
N LEU A 242 -2.74 1.31 -4.50
CA LEU A 242 -2.97 -0.03 -3.94
C LEU A 242 -4.23 -0.68 -4.50
N ARG A 243 -5.34 0.06 -4.60
CA ARG A 243 -6.59 -0.47 -5.21
C ARG A 243 -6.36 -0.93 -6.64
N LEU A 244 -5.73 -0.08 -7.45
CA LEU A 244 -5.47 -0.37 -8.85
C LEU A 244 -4.56 -1.59 -9.01
N LEU A 245 -3.48 -1.66 -8.21
CA LEU A 245 -2.58 -2.82 -8.24
C LEU A 245 -3.30 -4.12 -7.88
N VAL A 246 -4.07 -4.12 -6.76
CA VAL A 246 -4.82 -5.30 -6.31
C VAL A 246 -5.85 -5.72 -7.35
N ALA A 247 -6.61 -4.77 -7.90
CA ALA A 247 -7.61 -5.04 -8.93
C ALA A 247 -6.97 -5.65 -10.18
N ALA A 248 -5.86 -5.10 -10.65
CA ALA A 248 -5.14 -5.60 -11.82
C ALA A 248 -4.57 -7.01 -11.58
N VAL A 249 -4.03 -7.31 -10.39
CA VAL A 249 -3.55 -8.66 -10.06
C VAL A 249 -4.71 -9.65 -10.01
N LEU A 250 -5.80 -9.33 -9.32
CA LEU A 250 -6.95 -10.25 -9.15
C LEU A 250 -7.69 -10.51 -10.47
N ARG A 251 -7.63 -9.60 -11.44
CA ARG A 251 -8.14 -9.81 -12.80
C ARG A 251 -7.49 -11.01 -13.47
N HIS A 252 -6.17 -11.18 -13.29
CA HIS A 252 -5.41 -12.27 -13.90
C HIS A 252 -5.22 -13.48 -12.98
N GLN A 253 -5.25 -13.25 -11.66
CA GLN A 253 -5.07 -14.26 -10.62
C GLN A 253 -6.10 -14.08 -9.49
N PRO A 254 -7.34 -14.54 -9.68
CA PRO A 254 -8.40 -14.37 -8.67
C PRO A 254 -8.12 -15.06 -7.33
N THR A 255 -7.17 -15.98 -7.30
CA THR A 255 -6.75 -16.71 -6.09
C THR A 255 -5.53 -16.10 -5.41
N ALA A 256 -5.02 -14.98 -5.92
CA ALA A 256 -3.90 -14.28 -5.30
C ALA A 256 -4.29 -13.78 -3.90
N ARG A 257 -3.32 -13.85 -2.99
CA ARG A 257 -3.46 -13.35 -1.62
C ARG A 257 -2.61 -12.10 -1.49
N LEU A 258 -3.26 -10.97 -1.21
CA LEU A 258 -2.68 -9.64 -1.36
C LEU A 258 -2.91 -8.78 -0.11
N ASN A 259 -2.44 -9.25 1.05
CA ASN A 259 -2.30 -8.38 2.19
C ASN A 259 -1.05 -7.53 2.00
N LEU A 260 -1.23 -6.33 1.50
CA LEU A 260 -0.18 -5.36 1.26
C LEU A 260 -0.09 -4.39 2.44
N LEU A 261 1.10 -3.95 2.78
CA LEU A 261 1.36 -2.92 3.78
C LEU A 261 2.39 -1.95 3.23
N LEU A 262 2.01 -0.68 3.15
CA LEU A 262 2.80 0.43 2.65
C LEU A 262 2.92 1.49 3.73
N GLY A 263 4.07 2.16 3.84
CA GLY A 263 4.28 3.29 4.74
C GLY A 263 5.19 4.34 4.12
N ASN A 264 5.02 5.60 4.53
CA ASN A 264 5.83 6.74 4.08
C ASN A 264 6.50 7.53 5.22
N GLY A 265 6.41 7.01 6.46
CA GLY A 265 6.94 7.69 7.65
C GLY A 265 5.90 8.47 8.46
N THR A 266 4.76 8.81 7.86
CA THR A 266 3.67 9.55 8.52
C THR A 266 2.34 8.82 8.46
N GLU A 267 2.16 7.98 7.47
CA GLU A 267 0.93 7.24 7.20
C GLU A 267 1.24 5.78 6.84
N LEU A 268 0.26 4.93 7.08
CA LEU A 268 0.24 3.53 6.65
C LEU A 268 -0.99 3.27 5.80
N TRP A 269 -0.82 2.50 4.73
CA TRP A 269 -1.90 1.95 3.92
C TRP A 269 -1.78 0.44 3.90
N ALA A 270 -2.90 -0.26 4.01
CA ALA A 270 -2.92 -1.71 3.91
C ALA A 270 -4.13 -2.21 3.13
N THR A 271 -3.98 -3.38 2.54
CA THR A 271 -5.10 -4.14 1.97
C THR A 271 -5.25 -5.47 2.68
N THR A 272 -6.48 -5.93 2.82
CA THR A 272 -6.78 -7.29 3.26
C THR A 272 -7.33 -8.08 2.09
N CYS A 273 -6.62 -9.13 1.72
CA CYS A 273 -7.04 -10.03 0.67
C CYS A 273 -6.61 -11.44 1.07
N TRP A 274 -7.45 -12.09 1.88
CA TRP A 274 -7.31 -13.44 2.37
C TRP A 274 -6.66 -13.61 3.76
N HIS A 275 -5.56 -12.91 4.09
CA HIS A 275 -4.91 -13.03 5.40
C HIS A 275 -5.53 -12.09 6.44
N ALA A 276 -5.35 -12.43 7.71
CA ALA A 276 -5.76 -11.55 8.79
C ALA A 276 -4.94 -10.26 8.82
N LEU A 277 -5.59 -9.20 9.25
CA LEU A 277 -4.98 -7.94 9.66
C LEU A 277 -5.80 -7.39 10.84
N SER A 278 -5.13 -6.87 11.83
CA SER A 278 -5.72 -6.19 12.97
C SER A 278 -5.19 -4.79 13.10
N VAL A 279 -6.02 -3.88 13.61
CA VAL A 279 -5.63 -2.51 13.91
C VAL A 279 -5.79 -2.21 15.39
N LEU A 280 -4.83 -1.49 15.96
CA LEU A 280 -4.92 -0.84 17.25
C LEU A 280 -4.79 0.66 17.03
N VAL A 281 -5.79 1.42 17.46
CA VAL A 281 -5.81 2.88 17.43
C VAL A 281 -5.76 3.39 18.87
N ALA A 282 -4.72 4.13 19.21
CA ALA A 282 -4.57 4.84 20.47
C ALA A 282 -4.74 6.35 20.23
N ASP A 283 -4.58 7.17 21.26
CA ASP A 283 -4.79 8.61 21.14
C ASP A 283 -3.81 9.29 20.19
N ASP A 284 -2.56 8.79 20.14
CA ASP A 284 -1.46 9.42 19.43
C ASP A 284 -0.66 8.46 18.53
N TYR A 285 -1.05 7.18 18.45
CA TYR A 285 -0.44 6.21 17.55
C TYR A 285 -1.43 5.21 16.98
N THR A 286 -1.06 4.60 15.87
CA THR A 286 -1.81 3.50 15.24
C THR A 286 -0.86 2.38 14.85
N VAL A 287 -1.31 1.14 15.08
CA VAL A 287 -0.59 -0.07 14.69
C VAL A 287 -1.47 -0.93 13.77
N LEU A 288 -0.90 -1.38 12.68
CA LEU A 288 -1.44 -2.44 11.83
C LEU A 288 -0.58 -3.68 12.03
N SER A 289 -1.17 -4.81 12.32
CA SER A 289 -0.43 -6.07 12.51
C SER A 289 -1.19 -7.25 11.96
N SER A 290 -0.48 -8.22 11.40
CA SER A 290 -1.08 -9.48 10.95
C SER A 290 -1.85 -10.18 12.07
N GLU A 291 -1.36 -10.07 13.30
CA GLU A 291 -2.02 -10.57 14.52
C GLU A 291 -1.82 -9.56 15.66
N PRO A 292 -2.77 -9.40 16.60
CA PRO A 292 -2.52 -8.65 17.83
C PRO A 292 -1.28 -9.18 18.54
N TYR A 293 -0.37 -8.29 18.95
CA TYR A 293 0.84 -8.71 19.65
C TYR A 293 0.66 -8.82 21.19
N ASP A 294 -0.45 -8.33 21.70
CA ASP A 294 -0.83 -8.39 23.12
C ASP A 294 -2.36 -8.51 23.28
N ALA A 295 -2.83 -8.48 24.53
CA ALA A 295 -4.25 -8.58 24.89
C ALA A 295 -4.94 -7.21 25.06
N ASP A 296 -4.39 -6.13 24.46
CA ASP A 296 -5.03 -4.81 24.52
C ASP A 296 -6.44 -4.86 23.92
N PRO A 297 -7.50 -4.47 24.66
CA PRO A 297 -8.89 -4.57 24.19
C PRO A 297 -9.20 -3.61 23.02
N ARG A 298 -8.33 -2.69 22.69
CA ARG A 298 -8.47 -1.79 21.54
C ARG A 298 -8.16 -2.45 20.20
N TRP A 299 -7.53 -3.62 20.17
CA TRP A 299 -7.34 -4.37 18.95
C TRP A 299 -8.65 -4.70 18.27
N ARG A 300 -8.76 -4.38 16.99
CA ARG A 300 -9.91 -4.69 16.16
C ARG A 300 -9.45 -5.45 14.90
N PRO A 301 -10.06 -6.61 14.61
CA PRO A 301 -9.81 -7.31 13.35
C PRO A 301 -10.39 -6.49 12.18
N ILE A 302 -9.66 -6.47 11.06
CA ILE A 302 -10.13 -5.91 9.79
C ILE A 302 -10.75 -7.04 8.98
N ALA A 303 -11.94 -6.79 8.44
CA ALA A 303 -12.61 -7.74 7.54
C ALA A 303 -11.79 -7.98 6.26
N ASP A 304 -12.11 -9.05 5.54
CA ASP A 304 -11.47 -9.31 4.25
C ASP A 304 -11.93 -8.30 3.18
N HIS A 305 -11.12 -8.11 2.14
CA HIS A 305 -11.38 -7.17 1.05
C HIS A 305 -11.59 -5.72 1.55
N GLN A 306 -10.70 -5.25 2.40
CA GLN A 306 -10.69 -3.87 2.88
C GLN A 306 -9.40 -3.15 2.47
N LEU A 307 -9.54 -1.85 2.28
CA LEU A 307 -8.44 -0.89 2.24
C LEU A 307 -8.42 -0.11 3.55
N VAL A 308 -7.25 -0.03 4.15
CA VAL A 308 -6.99 0.65 5.41
C VAL A 308 -6.07 1.83 5.17
N VAL A 309 -6.41 2.99 5.72
CA VAL A 309 -5.54 4.17 5.79
C VAL A 309 -5.40 4.55 7.25
N ALA A 310 -4.18 4.60 7.75
CA ALA A 310 -3.91 4.87 9.15
C ALA A 310 -2.88 5.99 9.32
N THR A 311 -3.19 6.92 10.20
CA THR A 311 -2.32 7.99 10.69
C THR A 311 -2.22 7.88 12.21
N PRO A 312 -1.31 8.61 12.88
CA PRO A 312 -1.27 8.62 14.35
C PRO A 312 -2.65 8.95 14.95
N GLY A 313 -3.17 8.05 15.78
CA GLY A 313 -4.46 8.22 16.46
C GLY A 313 -5.70 8.05 15.58
N HIS A 314 -5.55 7.71 14.31
CA HIS A 314 -6.70 7.60 13.41
C HIS A 314 -6.56 6.45 12.41
N CYS A 315 -7.71 5.81 12.09
CA CYS A 315 -7.76 4.74 11.09
C CYS A 315 -9.09 4.76 10.33
N THR A 316 -9.02 4.81 9.02
CA THR A 316 -10.15 4.65 8.11
C THR A 316 -10.08 3.29 7.43
N VAL A 317 -11.20 2.59 7.38
CA VAL A 317 -11.35 1.30 6.71
C VAL A 317 -12.48 1.43 5.70
N THR A 318 -12.18 1.12 4.44
CA THR A 318 -13.15 1.17 3.34
C THR A 318 -13.14 -0.14 2.57
N ALA A 319 -14.25 -0.49 1.91
CA ALA A 319 -14.27 -1.67 1.05
C ALA A 319 -13.20 -1.54 -0.06
N LEU A 320 -12.47 -2.61 -0.27
CA LEU A 320 -11.59 -2.77 -1.43
C LEU A 320 -12.48 -3.22 -2.58
N GLU A 321 -13.05 -2.24 -3.29
CA GLU A 321 -13.95 -2.50 -4.41
C GLU A 321 -13.13 -3.10 -5.57
N LEU A 322 -13.44 -4.33 -5.87
CA LEU A 322 -12.80 -5.09 -6.95
C LEU A 322 -13.74 -5.10 -8.17
N PRO A 323 -13.22 -4.99 -9.40
CA PRO A 323 -14.04 -5.14 -10.58
C PRO A 323 -14.74 -6.50 -10.53
N VAL A 324 -16.07 -6.49 -10.66
CA VAL A 324 -16.89 -7.71 -10.70
C VAL A 324 -16.44 -8.51 -11.91
N THR A 325 -15.71 -9.58 -11.70
CA THR A 325 -15.45 -10.58 -12.73
C THR A 325 -16.79 -11.26 -13.00
N GLU A 326 -17.45 -10.94 -14.13
CA GLU A 326 -18.55 -11.78 -14.62
C GLU A 326 -18.02 -13.21 -14.70
N ARG A 327 -18.54 -14.08 -13.83
CA ARG A 327 -18.30 -15.51 -13.93
C ARG A 327 -18.89 -15.92 -15.26
N VAL A 328 -18.04 -16.14 -16.25
CA VAL A 328 -18.42 -16.87 -17.45
C VAL A 328 -18.90 -18.23 -16.94
N ARG A 329 -20.23 -18.42 -16.90
CA ARG A 329 -20.84 -19.73 -16.67
C ARG A 329 -20.50 -20.58 -17.88
N SER A 330 -19.55 -21.49 -17.70
CA SER A 330 -19.34 -22.62 -18.61
C SER A 330 -20.41 -23.68 -18.41
#